data_4ed9b49aae3e1b520ba10dcea06c5838
#
_entry.id   4ed9b49aae3e1b520ba10dcea06c5838
#
_cell.length_a   1.000
_cell.length_b   1.000
_cell.length_c   1.000
_cell.angle_alpha   90.00
_cell.angle_beta   90.00
_cell.angle_gamma   90.00
#
_symmetry.space_group_name_H-M   'P 1'
#
loop_
_entity.id
_entity.type
_entity.pdbx_description
1 polymer ?
#
loop_
_entity_poly.entity_id
_entity_poly.type
_entity_poly.pdbx_seq_one_letter_code
_entity_poly.pdbx_strand_id
1 'polypeptide(L)'
;MKRLLYILFLLFLLAACRENKKEQFARLVQEWQGKEIVFPQDMAFTRFVTEQVEYRIPDAEYKVLIYVDSTGCTSCKLQLPKWKELIAHVDSTTNSNIPFIFVFQSKDDKELRYILKRDNFDRPVCIDRDSRLDKLNRFPQDITFQTFLLDKNNKVKVIGNPVHNLAVRDLYASFRLKK
;
A
#
# COMPACT_ATOMS: atom_id res chain seq x y z
N MET A 1 52.69 -3.81 -12.11
CA MET A 1 52.04 -2.49 -12.06
C MET A 1 50.72 -2.45 -12.85
N LYS A 2 50.65 -2.83 -14.11
CA LYS A 2 49.39 -2.78 -14.91
C LYS A 2 48.23 -3.61 -14.31
N ARG A 3 48.53 -4.84 -13.80
CA ARG A 3 47.47 -5.69 -13.17
C ARG A 3 46.87 -5.08 -11.89
N LEU A 4 47.69 -4.39 -11.09
CA LEU A 4 47.24 -3.72 -9.88
C LEU A 4 46.32 -2.54 -10.20
N LEU A 5 46.64 -1.81 -11.28
CA LEU A 5 45.80 -0.71 -11.78
C LEU A 5 44.43 -1.17 -12.27
N TYR A 6 44.37 -2.35 -12.95
CA TYR A 6 43.12 -2.97 -13.38
C TYR A 6 42.25 -3.42 -12.19
N ILE A 7 42.85 -3.98 -11.15
CA ILE A 7 42.15 -4.41 -9.94
C ILE A 7 41.58 -3.17 -9.20
N LEU A 8 42.38 -2.12 -9.08
CA LEU A 8 41.93 -0.86 -8.46
C LEU A 8 40.77 -0.18 -9.22
N PHE A 9 40.84 -0.19 -10.55
CA PHE A 9 39.80 0.32 -11.43
C PHE A 9 38.53 -0.52 -11.34
N LEU A 10 38.66 -1.86 -11.27
CA LEU A 10 37.50 -2.76 -11.09
C LEU A 10 36.81 -2.55 -9.72
N LEU A 11 37.59 -2.35 -8.65
CA LEU A 11 37.08 -2.03 -7.32
C LEU A 11 36.37 -0.68 -7.28
N PHE A 12 36.87 0.31 -8.03
CA PHE A 12 36.25 1.63 -8.14
C PHE A 12 34.89 1.57 -8.87
N LEU A 13 34.78 0.73 -9.92
CA LEU A 13 33.52 0.50 -10.63
C LEU A 13 32.47 -0.20 -9.76
N LEU A 14 32.89 -1.12 -8.88
CA LEU A 14 31.99 -1.80 -7.94
C LEU A 14 31.52 -0.89 -6.79
N ALA A 15 32.33 0.09 -6.42
CA ALA A 15 31.95 1.08 -5.38
C ALA A 15 30.98 2.15 -5.90
N ALA A 16 31.01 2.47 -7.21
CA ALA A 16 30.15 3.48 -7.83
C ALA A 16 28.68 3.05 -7.99
N CYS A 17 28.38 1.75 -7.85
CA CYS A 17 27.01 1.20 -8.05
C CYS A 17 26.20 1.01 -6.76
N ARG A 18 26.63 1.48 -5.62
CA ARG A 18 25.81 1.47 -4.39
C ARG A 18 24.91 2.69 -4.35
N GLU A 19 23.82 2.63 -5.09
CA GLU A 19 22.73 3.58 -4.92
C GLU A 19 22.24 3.53 -3.45
N ASN A 20 22.24 4.68 -2.79
CA ASN A 20 21.81 4.76 -1.42
C ASN A 20 20.30 4.49 -1.36
N LYS A 21 19.86 3.50 -0.55
CA LYS A 21 18.42 3.16 -0.36
C LYS A 21 17.54 4.40 -0.13
N LYS A 22 18.09 5.42 0.54
CA LYS A 22 17.39 6.67 0.79
C LYS A 22 17.09 7.45 -0.51
N GLU A 23 18.01 7.43 -1.48
CA GLU A 23 17.81 8.09 -2.77
C GLU A 23 16.82 7.32 -3.64
N GLN A 24 16.86 5.98 -3.60
CA GLN A 24 15.86 5.14 -4.28
C GLN A 24 14.46 5.42 -3.74
N PHE A 25 14.31 5.50 -2.42
CA PHE A 25 13.03 5.83 -1.79
C PHE A 25 12.56 7.25 -2.15
N ALA A 26 13.46 8.23 -2.13
CA ALA A 26 13.10 9.59 -2.51
C ALA A 26 12.62 9.69 -3.96
N ARG A 27 13.28 9.00 -4.89
CA ARG A 27 12.84 8.93 -6.30
C ARG A 27 11.49 8.26 -6.44
N LEU A 28 11.26 7.15 -5.74
CA LEU A 28 9.99 6.45 -5.77
C LEU A 28 8.86 7.34 -5.25
N VAL A 29 9.09 8.07 -4.16
CA VAL A 29 8.10 9.05 -3.64
C VAL A 29 7.80 10.13 -4.67
N GLN A 30 8.83 10.69 -5.34
CA GLN A 30 8.64 11.69 -6.40
C GLN A 30 7.87 11.14 -7.61
N GLU A 31 8.17 9.92 -8.03
CA GLU A 31 7.49 9.25 -9.15
C GLU A 31 5.99 9.07 -8.88
N TRP A 32 5.64 8.74 -7.63
CA TRP A 32 4.27 8.42 -7.26
C TRP A 32 3.46 9.65 -6.84
N GLN A 33 4.07 10.70 -6.39
CA GLN A 33 3.37 11.90 -5.95
C GLN A 33 2.59 12.54 -7.09
N GLY A 34 1.28 12.68 -6.91
CA GLY A 34 0.36 13.22 -7.91
C GLY A 34 -0.06 12.25 -9.01
N LYS A 35 0.50 11.03 -9.07
CA LYS A 35 0.08 9.98 -9.99
C LYS A 35 -1.34 9.55 -9.67
N GLU A 36 -2.16 9.41 -10.68
CA GLU A 36 -3.54 8.94 -10.55
C GLU A 36 -3.59 7.42 -10.43
N ILE A 37 -4.35 6.92 -9.48
CA ILE A 37 -4.67 5.50 -9.36
C ILE A 37 -5.93 5.20 -10.16
N VAL A 38 -5.80 4.31 -11.13
CA VAL A 38 -6.91 3.85 -11.96
C VAL A 38 -7.53 2.61 -11.32
N PHE A 39 -8.79 2.72 -10.92
CA PHE A 39 -9.55 1.60 -10.37
C PHE A 39 -10.32 0.87 -11.49
N PRO A 40 -10.33 -0.48 -11.52
CA PRO A 40 -11.23 -1.24 -12.39
C PRO A 40 -12.69 -0.89 -12.09
N GLN A 41 -13.53 -0.79 -13.11
CA GLN A 41 -14.94 -0.37 -12.95
C GLN A 41 -15.81 -1.39 -12.20
N ASP A 42 -15.44 -2.67 -12.29
CA ASP A 42 -16.22 -3.82 -11.79
C ASP A 42 -15.56 -4.47 -10.56
N MET A 43 -15.03 -3.68 -9.64
CA MET A 43 -14.47 -4.20 -8.39
C MET A 43 -15.57 -4.74 -7.48
N ALA A 44 -15.51 -6.04 -7.19
CA ALA A 44 -16.42 -6.70 -6.27
C ALA A 44 -15.78 -6.78 -4.87
N PHE A 45 -16.56 -6.42 -3.86
CA PHE A 45 -16.12 -6.45 -2.46
C PHE A 45 -16.84 -7.56 -1.69
N THR A 46 -16.12 -8.17 -0.75
CA THR A 46 -16.64 -9.25 0.07
C THR A 46 -16.24 -9.05 1.53
N ARG A 47 -17.02 -9.63 2.47
CA ARG A 47 -16.57 -9.92 3.84
C ARG A 47 -16.16 -11.38 3.92
N PHE A 48 -15.04 -11.62 4.59
CA PHE A 48 -14.49 -12.95 4.81
C PHE A 48 -14.41 -13.81 3.52
N VAL A 49 -14.12 -13.15 2.37
CA VAL A 49 -13.96 -13.78 1.04
C VAL A 49 -15.27 -14.28 0.40
N THR A 50 -16.28 -14.61 1.20
CA THR A 50 -17.49 -15.34 0.75
C THR A 50 -18.77 -14.52 0.75
N GLU A 51 -18.88 -13.53 1.62
CA GLU A 51 -20.08 -12.71 1.73
C GLU A 51 -19.96 -11.50 0.80
N GLN A 52 -20.68 -11.48 -0.28
CA GLN A 52 -20.73 -10.30 -1.15
C GLN A 52 -21.34 -9.11 -0.40
N VAL A 53 -20.73 -7.95 -0.56
CA VAL A 53 -21.23 -6.71 0.02
C VAL A 53 -21.35 -5.64 -1.06
N GLU A 54 -22.42 -4.89 -1.00
CA GLU A 54 -22.56 -3.71 -1.84
C GLU A 54 -21.66 -2.59 -1.28
N TYR A 55 -20.48 -2.47 -1.87
CA TYR A 55 -19.49 -1.46 -1.52
C TYR A 55 -18.94 -0.82 -2.78
N ARG A 56 -18.96 0.49 -2.81
CA ARG A 56 -18.34 1.30 -3.88
C ARG A 56 -17.21 2.11 -3.29
N ILE A 57 -16.19 2.37 -4.12
CA ILE A 57 -15.10 3.24 -3.71
C ILE A 57 -15.69 4.62 -3.37
N PRO A 58 -15.52 5.09 -2.13
CA PRO A 58 -16.16 6.32 -1.69
C PRO A 58 -15.65 7.55 -2.44
N ASP A 59 -16.56 8.45 -2.79
CA ASP A 59 -16.22 9.80 -3.21
C ASP A 59 -15.95 10.65 -1.96
N ALA A 60 -14.71 10.62 -1.51
CA ALA A 60 -14.24 11.30 -0.31
C ALA A 60 -13.07 12.22 -0.65
N GLU A 61 -12.93 13.31 0.12
CA GLU A 61 -11.82 14.27 -0.04
C GLU A 61 -10.47 13.57 0.02
N TYR A 62 -10.33 12.62 0.96
CA TYR A 62 -9.19 11.73 1.07
C TYR A 62 -9.66 10.30 1.31
N LYS A 63 -8.92 9.33 0.76
CA LYS A 63 -9.15 7.90 0.97
C LYS A 63 -7.80 7.17 0.99
N VAL A 64 -7.74 6.06 1.70
CA VAL A 64 -6.52 5.24 1.80
C VAL A 64 -6.72 3.96 1.01
N LEU A 65 -5.87 3.72 0.02
CA LEU A 65 -5.78 2.45 -0.69
C LEU A 65 -4.68 1.61 -0.07
N ILE A 66 -5.03 0.39 0.34
CA ILE A 66 -4.11 -0.65 0.81
C ILE A 66 -4.14 -1.78 -0.22
N TYR A 67 -3.05 -1.92 -0.96
CA TYR A 67 -2.84 -3.03 -1.88
C TYR A 67 -1.87 -4.02 -1.25
N VAL A 68 -2.18 -5.30 -1.31
CA VAL A 68 -1.30 -6.37 -0.85
C VAL A 68 -1.18 -7.40 -1.95
N ASP A 69 0.02 -7.53 -2.52
CA ASP A 69 0.32 -8.52 -3.55
C ASP A 69 0.41 -9.95 -2.98
N SER A 70 0.37 -10.95 -3.87
CA SER A 70 0.42 -12.37 -3.52
C SER A 70 1.85 -12.91 -3.31
N THR A 71 2.86 -12.06 -3.24
CA THR A 71 4.26 -12.49 -3.12
C THR A 71 4.62 -12.74 -1.66
N GLY A 72 5.12 -13.92 -1.32
CA GLY A 72 5.58 -14.27 0.03
C GLY A 72 4.46 -14.54 1.04
N CYS A 73 4.72 -14.27 2.32
CA CYS A 73 3.83 -14.61 3.43
C CYS A 73 2.62 -13.67 3.51
N THR A 74 1.42 -14.17 3.21
CA THR A 74 0.16 -13.41 3.26
C THR A 74 -0.11 -12.83 4.65
N SER A 75 -0.04 -13.65 5.69
CA SER A 75 -0.32 -13.23 7.06
C SER A 75 0.64 -12.15 7.56
N CYS A 76 1.93 -12.25 7.18
CA CYS A 76 2.94 -11.27 7.56
C CYS A 76 2.69 -9.90 6.92
N LYS A 77 2.15 -9.89 5.70
CA LYS A 77 1.89 -8.67 4.94
C LYS A 77 0.60 -7.98 5.35
N LEU A 78 -0.46 -8.74 5.62
CA LEU A 78 -1.78 -8.18 5.91
C LEU A 78 -1.81 -7.35 7.20
N GLN A 79 -1.18 -7.82 8.28
CA GLN A 79 -1.11 -7.15 9.59
C GLN A 79 -2.45 -6.52 10.04
N LEU A 80 -3.54 -7.24 9.81
CA LEU A 80 -4.91 -6.75 10.03
C LEU A 80 -5.17 -6.19 11.43
N PRO A 81 -4.64 -6.76 12.53
CA PRO A 81 -4.81 -6.18 13.85
C PRO A 81 -4.31 -4.74 13.94
N LYS A 82 -3.13 -4.45 13.37
CA LYS A 82 -2.55 -3.09 13.37
C LYS A 82 -3.36 -2.11 12.51
N TRP A 83 -3.95 -2.59 11.41
CA TRP A 83 -4.87 -1.78 10.62
C TRP A 83 -6.15 -1.45 11.41
N LYS A 84 -6.71 -2.41 12.15
CA LYS A 84 -7.86 -2.17 13.03
C LYS A 84 -7.56 -1.10 14.07
N GLU A 85 -6.40 -1.18 14.74
CA GLU A 85 -5.95 -0.17 15.71
C GLU A 85 -5.81 1.21 15.07
N LEU A 86 -5.15 1.29 13.91
CA LEU A 86 -4.99 2.56 13.19
C LEU A 86 -6.33 3.16 12.80
N ILE A 87 -7.24 2.35 12.26
CA ILE A 87 -8.57 2.82 11.84
C ILE A 87 -9.38 3.28 13.05
N ALA A 88 -9.40 2.52 14.14
CA ALA A 88 -10.08 2.92 15.37
C ALA A 88 -9.52 4.23 15.93
N HIS A 89 -8.21 4.41 15.90
CA HIS A 89 -7.57 5.67 16.30
C HIS A 89 -7.98 6.82 15.38
N VAL A 90 -8.03 6.58 14.08
CA VAL A 90 -8.47 7.57 13.08
C VAL A 90 -9.92 7.96 13.32
N ASP A 91 -10.80 6.99 13.50
CA ASP A 91 -12.24 7.21 13.71
C ASP A 91 -12.53 7.95 15.03
N SER A 92 -11.73 7.68 16.09
CA SER A 92 -11.90 8.32 17.40
C SER A 92 -11.35 9.74 17.50
N THR A 93 -10.36 10.09 16.68
CA THR A 93 -9.65 11.37 16.79
C THR A 93 -10.12 12.43 15.80
N THR A 94 -11.01 12.07 14.87
CA THR A 94 -11.43 12.99 13.81
C THR A 94 -12.93 12.89 13.52
N ASN A 95 -13.56 14.04 13.26
CA ASN A 95 -14.90 14.11 12.68
C ASN A 95 -14.90 13.79 11.17
N SER A 96 -13.77 13.46 10.58
CA SER A 96 -13.61 13.14 9.16
C SER A 96 -13.45 11.64 8.97
N ASN A 97 -14.45 11.02 8.37
CA ASN A 97 -14.41 9.60 7.99
C ASN A 97 -13.51 9.44 6.76
N ILE A 98 -12.25 9.02 6.96
CA ILE A 98 -11.35 8.65 5.86
C ILE A 98 -11.59 7.18 5.53
N PRO A 99 -12.15 6.85 4.36
CA PRO A 99 -12.37 5.46 3.98
C PRO A 99 -11.05 4.75 3.69
N PHE A 100 -10.98 3.49 4.13
CA PHE A 100 -9.88 2.57 3.87
C PHE A 100 -10.35 1.50 2.89
N ILE A 101 -9.69 1.41 1.75
CA ILE A 101 -10.00 0.50 0.65
C ILE A 101 -8.95 -0.61 0.65
N PHE A 102 -9.37 -1.83 0.96
CA PHE A 102 -8.50 -2.99 1.01
C PHE A 102 -8.62 -3.80 -0.28
N VAL A 103 -7.50 -3.99 -0.98
CA VAL A 103 -7.41 -4.81 -2.17
C VAL A 103 -6.29 -5.83 -1.98
N PHE A 104 -6.66 -7.10 -2.01
CA PHE A 104 -5.74 -8.20 -1.78
C PHE A 104 -5.64 -9.07 -3.02
N GLN A 105 -4.44 -9.23 -3.53
CA GLN A 105 -4.14 -10.25 -4.51
C GLN A 105 -3.91 -11.56 -3.77
N SER A 106 -4.86 -12.49 -3.86
CA SER A 106 -4.77 -13.78 -3.19
C SER A 106 -4.69 -14.91 -4.20
N LYS A 107 -3.81 -15.88 -3.95
CA LYS A 107 -3.73 -17.16 -4.66
C LYS A 107 -4.47 -18.26 -3.90
N ASP A 108 -4.69 -18.10 -2.60
CA ASP A 108 -5.39 -19.03 -1.73
C ASP A 108 -6.49 -18.32 -0.94
N ASP A 109 -7.71 -18.46 -1.43
CA ASP A 109 -8.89 -17.88 -0.78
C ASP A 109 -9.19 -18.53 0.58
N LYS A 110 -8.76 -19.77 0.82
CA LYS A 110 -8.96 -20.45 2.11
C LYS A 110 -8.05 -19.87 3.16
N GLU A 111 -6.77 -19.66 2.82
CA GLU A 111 -5.80 -19.00 3.71
C GLU A 111 -6.27 -17.59 4.04
N LEU A 112 -6.64 -16.80 3.02
CA LEU A 112 -7.10 -15.43 3.21
C LEU A 112 -8.35 -15.37 4.10
N ARG A 113 -9.34 -16.23 3.86
CA ARG A 113 -10.54 -16.34 4.70
C ARG A 113 -10.20 -16.65 6.15
N TYR A 114 -9.30 -17.64 6.36
CA TYR A 114 -8.86 -18.01 7.69
C TYR A 114 -8.26 -16.80 8.41
N ILE A 115 -7.36 -16.07 7.77
CA ILE A 115 -6.71 -14.89 8.36
C ILE A 115 -7.73 -13.80 8.69
N LEU A 116 -8.65 -13.48 7.76
CA LEU A 116 -9.68 -12.47 7.99
C LEU A 116 -10.59 -12.83 9.18
N LYS A 117 -10.97 -14.10 9.31
CA LYS A 117 -11.78 -14.59 10.44
C LYS A 117 -11.00 -14.61 11.75
N ARG A 118 -9.78 -15.14 11.74
CA ARG A 118 -8.89 -15.19 12.91
C ARG A 118 -8.70 -13.81 13.53
N ASP A 119 -8.48 -12.80 12.69
CA ASP A 119 -8.20 -11.42 13.12
C ASP A 119 -9.49 -10.59 13.28
N ASN A 120 -10.67 -11.24 13.12
CA ASN A 120 -11.98 -10.60 13.17
C ASN A 120 -12.02 -9.31 12.33
N PHE A 121 -11.58 -9.43 11.07
CA PHE A 121 -11.53 -8.32 10.11
C PHE A 121 -12.76 -8.36 9.22
N ASP A 122 -13.83 -7.71 9.64
CA ASP A 122 -15.17 -7.71 9.03
C ASP A 122 -15.38 -6.62 7.97
N ARG A 123 -14.32 -5.86 7.63
CA ARG A 123 -14.40 -4.79 6.64
C ARG A 123 -14.49 -5.35 5.22
N PRO A 124 -15.15 -4.59 4.29
CA PRO A 124 -15.15 -4.94 2.88
C PRO A 124 -13.73 -5.05 2.32
N VAL A 125 -13.43 -6.13 1.63
CA VAL A 125 -12.16 -6.34 0.93
C VAL A 125 -12.44 -6.73 -0.52
N CYS A 126 -11.68 -6.19 -1.46
CA CYS A 126 -11.68 -6.63 -2.85
C CYS A 126 -10.57 -7.69 -3.03
N ILE A 127 -10.92 -8.81 -3.66
CA ILE A 127 -9.95 -9.85 -3.99
C ILE A 127 -9.63 -9.77 -5.47
N ASP A 128 -8.48 -9.21 -5.78
CA ASP A 128 -7.99 -9.00 -7.14
C ASP A 128 -7.17 -10.20 -7.62
N ARG A 129 -7.87 -11.31 -7.96
CA ARG A 129 -7.22 -12.56 -8.38
C ARG A 129 -6.38 -12.41 -9.64
N ASP A 130 -6.84 -11.56 -10.55
CA ASP A 130 -6.21 -11.34 -11.85
C ASP A 130 -5.19 -10.22 -11.85
N SER A 131 -4.89 -9.64 -10.67
CA SER A 131 -3.97 -8.49 -10.53
C SER A 131 -4.35 -7.31 -11.44
N ARG A 132 -5.65 -7.08 -11.63
CA ARG A 132 -6.12 -6.03 -12.56
C ARG A 132 -5.75 -4.65 -12.09
N LEU A 133 -5.83 -4.42 -10.77
CA LEU A 133 -5.44 -3.13 -10.20
C LEU A 133 -3.94 -2.88 -10.37
N ASP A 134 -3.09 -3.89 -10.14
CA ASP A 134 -1.65 -3.77 -10.36
C ASP A 134 -1.29 -3.63 -11.83
N LYS A 135 -1.92 -4.37 -12.72
CA LYS A 135 -1.72 -4.24 -14.18
C LYS A 135 -2.00 -2.84 -14.70
N LEU A 136 -3.01 -2.16 -14.14
CA LEU A 136 -3.34 -0.78 -14.51
C LEU A 136 -2.36 0.24 -13.95
N ASN A 137 -1.85 0.02 -12.74
CA ASN A 137 -1.10 1.03 -12.00
C ASN A 137 0.41 0.75 -11.89
N ARG A 138 0.82 -0.52 -11.99
CA ARG A 138 2.21 -1.00 -11.84
C ARG A 138 2.80 -0.59 -10.50
N PHE A 139 2.20 -1.10 -9.42
CA PHE A 139 2.59 -0.77 -8.06
C PHE A 139 4.06 -1.13 -7.75
N PRO A 140 4.68 -0.43 -6.78
CA PRO A 140 6.00 -0.80 -6.31
C PRO A 140 6.04 -2.23 -5.78
N GLN A 141 7.14 -2.95 -6.04
CA GLN A 141 7.32 -4.31 -5.55
C GLN A 141 7.51 -4.37 -4.02
N ASP A 142 8.07 -3.31 -3.43
CA ASP A 142 8.25 -3.23 -1.99
C ASP A 142 6.91 -2.91 -1.31
N ILE A 143 6.44 -3.83 -0.44
CA ILE A 143 5.19 -3.71 0.30
C ILE A 143 5.10 -2.43 1.14
N THR A 144 6.24 -1.88 1.56
CA THR A 144 6.29 -0.62 2.30
C THR A 144 5.65 0.54 1.52
N PHE A 145 5.61 0.43 0.20
CA PHE A 145 5.07 1.43 -0.73
C PHE A 145 3.77 1.00 -1.42
N GLN A 146 3.12 -0.05 -0.96
CA GLN A 146 1.83 -0.52 -1.50
C GLN A 146 0.62 0.06 -0.75
N THR A 147 0.81 1.18 -0.06
CA THR A 147 -0.26 1.93 0.61
C THR A 147 -0.20 3.39 0.20
N PHE A 148 -1.36 3.94 -0.14
CA PHE A 148 -1.48 5.25 -0.76
C PHE A 148 -2.57 6.08 -0.09
N LEU A 149 -2.25 7.31 0.32
CA LEU A 149 -3.26 8.33 0.60
C LEU A 149 -3.61 9.00 -0.73
N LEU A 150 -4.86 8.95 -1.11
CA LEU A 150 -5.39 9.51 -2.35
C LEU A 150 -6.28 10.71 -2.05
N ASP A 151 -6.29 11.70 -2.94
CA ASP A 151 -7.30 12.76 -2.94
C ASP A 151 -8.60 12.31 -3.64
N LYS A 152 -9.58 13.20 -3.71
CA LYS A 152 -10.87 12.94 -4.38
C LYS A 152 -10.74 12.49 -5.83
N ASN A 153 -9.72 12.94 -6.54
CA ASN A 153 -9.44 12.58 -7.93
C ASN A 153 -8.55 11.33 -8.04
N ASN A 154 -8.42 10.53 -6.99
CA ASN A 154 -7.55 9.34 -6.90
C ASN A 154 -6.06 9.63 -7.11
N LYS A 155 -5.60 10.88 -6.95
CA LYS A 155 -4.18 11.22 -7.06
C LYS A 155 -3.45 10.97 -5.75
N VAL A 156 -2.29 10.35 -5.85
CA VAL A 156 -1.45 10.02 -4.69
C VAL A 156 -0.95 11.31 -4.03
N LYS A 157 -1.26 11.48 -2.75
CA LYS A 157 -0.75 12.55 -1.89
C LYS A 157 0.40 12.08 -1.01
N VAL A 158 0.29 10.85 -0.49
CA VAL A 158 1.35 10.20 0.28
C VAL A 158 1.42 8.74 -0.16
N ILE A 159 2.64 8.24 -0.34
CA ILE A 159 2.93 6.82 -0.53
C ILE A 159 3.69 6.29 0.68
N GLY A 160 3.33 5.11 1.15
CA GLY A 160 3.96 4.43 2.27
C GLY A 160 2.97 3.94 3.30
N ASN A 161 3.37 2.92 4.05
CA ASN A 161 2.50 2.24 4.99
C ASN A 161 2.54 2.88 6.39
N PRO A 162 1.45 3.52 6.85
CA PRO A 162 1.39 4.21 8.15
C PRO A 162 1.38 3.23 9.35
N VAL A 163 1.14 1.94 9.11
CA VAL A 163 1.20 0.90 10.15
C VAL A 163 2.64 0.59 10.54
N HIS A 164 3.57 0.75 9.61
CA HIS A 164 4.98 0.44 9.81
C HIS A 164 5.87 1.66 10.06
N ASN A 165 5.39 2.86 9.69
CA ASN A 165 6.22 4.06 9.72
C ASN A 165 5.46 5.23 10.35
N LEU A 166 5.94 5.67 11.53
CA LEU A 166 5.32 6.77 12.28
C LEU A 166 5.36 8.09 11.50
N ALA A 167 6.46 8.40 10.80
CA ALA A 167 6.55 9.61 9.98
C ALA A 167 5.53 9.60 8.84
N VAL A 168 5.27 8.45 8.23
CA VAL A 168 4.18 8.29 7.24
C VAL A 168 2.82 8.49 7.89
N ARG A 169 2.61 7.95 9.10
CA ARG A 169 1.37 8.16 9.87
C ARG A 169 1.12 9.64 10.15
N ASP A 170 2.14 10.38 10.55
CA ASP A 170 2.05 11.82 10.81
C ASP A 170 1.73 12.60 9.53
N LEU A 171 2.30 12.20 8.38
CA LEU A 171 1.93 12.77 7.09
C LEU A 171 0.45 12.54 6.77
N TYR A 172 -0.07 11.33 6.96
CA TYR A 172 -1.50 11.04 6.78
C TYR A 172 -2.37 11.91 7.70
N ALA A 173 -1.93 12.12 8.94
CA ALA A 173 -2.63 12.99 9.89
C ALA A 173 -2.63 14.47 9.45
N SER A 174 -1.55 14.96 8.85
CA SER A 174 -1.43 16.37 8.41
C SER A 174 -2.42 16.76 7.31
N PHE A 175 -2.82 15.81 6.46
CA PHE A 175 -3.83 16.06 5.42
C PHE A 175 -5.25 16.21 5.97
N ARG A 176 -5.52 15.73 7.19
CA ARG A 176 -6.81 15.88 7.88
C ARG A 176 -7.02 17.28 8.46
N LEU A 177 -5.92 17.95 8.81
CA LEU A 177 -5.97 19.27 9.46
C LEU A 177 -6.07 20.42 8.45
N LYS A 178 -5.96 20.15 7.16
CA LYS A 178 -6.14 21.16 6.10
C LYS A 178 -7.61 21.21 5.67
N LYS A 179 -8.47 21.74 6.55
CA LYS A 179 -9.77 22.25 6.20
C LYS A 179 -9.72 23.76 6.12
#